data_f90f7d414d98621da31ab3a8ea44b385
#
_entry.id   f90f7d414d98621da31ab3a8ea44b385
#
_cell.length_a   1.000
_cell.length_b   1.000
_cell.length_c   1.000
_cell.angle_alpha   90.00
_cell.angle_beta   90.00
_cell.angle_gamma   90.00
#
_symmetry.space_group_name_H-M   'P 1'
#
loop_
_entity.id
_entity.type
_entity.pdbx_description
1 polymer ?
#
loop_
_entity_poly.entity_id
_entity_poly.type
_entity_poly.pdbx_seq_one_letter_code
_entity_poly.pdbx_strand_id
1 'polypeptide(L)'
;IPKNPNFFEKLKNNFSEQTIVDTGLFYLDEKKKIYIERFRGRLIFPINNISGQPIALGGRIIENSDYLAKYINSPETTFFKKGSNLYNLDLARKLSNKIEYVYLVEGYMDVVGLSKNGVNNAVANLGTSLTDKQILILNQFFDDIIICFDGDESGYKAALRAAENSIKELK
;
A
#
# COMPACT_ATOMS: atom_id res chain seq x y z
N ILE A 1 3.86 -13.98 7.19
CA ILE A 1 3.04 -14.52 8.30
C ILE A 1 2.79 -16.00 8.05
N PRO A 2 3.01 -16.89 9.03
CA PRO A 2 2.72 -18.32 8.91
C PRO A 2 1.25 -18.60 8.54
N LYS A 3 0.96 -19.82 8.05
CA LYS A 3 -0.41 -20.22 7.73
C LYS A 3 -1.32 -20.34 8.97
N ASN A 4 -0.76 -20.66 10.15
CA ASN A 4 -1.48 -20.81 11.41
C ASN A 4 -0.80 -19.99 12.52
N PRO A 5 -0.93 -18.65 12.52
CA PRO A 5 -0.11 -17.79 13.39
C PRO A 5 -0.63 -17.63 14.82
N ASN A 6 -1.92 -17.83 15.09
CA ASN A 6 -2.55 -17.62 16.39
C ASN A 6 -2.20 -16.29 17.08
N PHE A 7 -2.14 -15.20 16.30
CA PHE A 7 -1.78 -13.89 16.83
C PHE A 7 -2.90 -13.24 17.61
N PHE A 8 -4.16 -13.50 17.27
CA PHE A 8 -5.30 -12.90 17.94
C PHE A 8 -5.27 -13.20 19.44
N GLU A 9 -5.13 -14.47 19.83
CA GLU A 9 -5.10 -14.88 21.24
C GLU A 9 -3.87 -14.32 21.99
N LYS A 10 -2.72 -14.21 21.30
CA LYS A 10 -1.53 -13.60 21.90
C LYS A 10 -1.71 -12.11 22.19
N LEU A 11 -2.43 -11.38 21.33
CA LEU A 11 -2.67 -9.95 21.50
C LEU A 11 -3.69 -9.68 22.61
N LYS A 12 -4.65 -10.58 22.85
CA LYS A 12 -5.65 -10.43 23.92
C LYS A 12 -5.04 -10.34 25.33
N ASN A 13 -3.81 -10.84 25.50
CA ASN A 13 -3.10 -10.70 26.77
C ASN A 13 -2.71 -9.26 27.10
N ASN A 14 -2.63 -8.35 26.10
CA ASN A 14 -2.12 -7.01 26.26
C ASN A 14 -3.09 -5.91 25.78
N PHE A 15 -4.09 -6.28 24.97
CA PHE A 15 -4.99 -5.33 24.31
C PHE A 15 -6.45 -5.80 24.41
N SER A 16 -7.38 -4.84 24.43
CA SER A 16 -8.80 -5.18 24.33
C SER A 16 -9.13 -5.78 22.96
N GLU A 17 -10.15 -6.62 22.91
CA GLU A 17 -10.63 -7.22 21.66
C GLU A 17 -10.99 -6.14 20.63
N GLN A 18 -11.66 -5.08 21.04
CA GLN A 18 -12.00 -3.96 20.18
C GLN A 18 -10.76 -3.31 19.57
N THR A 19 -9.72 -3.05 20.36
CA THR A 19 -8.45 -2.51 19.87
C THR A 19 -7.82 -3.41 18.81
N ILE A 20 -7.84 -4.73 19.03
CA ILE A 20 -7.29 -5.70 18.09
C ILE A 20 -8.08 -5.69 16.77
N VAL A 21 -9.40 -5.65 16.84
CA VAL A 21 -10.30 -5.62 15.67
C VAL A 21 -10.10 -4.34 14.87
N ASP A 22 -9.98 -3.19 15.54
CA ASP A 22 -9.79 -1.87 14.93
C ASP A 22 -8.49 -1.75 14.12
N THR A 23 -7.51 -2.64 14.36
CA THR A 23 -6.30 -2.71 13.52
C THR A 23 -6.58 -3.13 12.08
N GLY A 24 -7.72 -3.78 11.81
CA GLY A 24 -8.04 -4.36 10.51
C GLY A 24 -7.17 -5.58 10.12
N LEU A 25 -6.37 -6.10 11.04
CA LEU A 25 -5.51 -7.26 10.80
C LEU A 25 -6.27 -8.59 10.88
N PHE A 26 -7.46 -8.55 11.42
CA PHE A 26 -8.32 -9.72 11.64
C PHE A 26 -9.69 -9.51 10.99
N TYR A 27 -10.39 -10.59 10.74
CA TYR A 27 -11.79 -10.59 10.36
C TYR A 27 -12.53 -11.71 11.10
N LEU A 28 -13.80 -11.49 11.41
CA LEU A 28 -14.64 -12.48 12.05
C LEU A 28 -15.10 -13.53 11.04
N ASP A 29 -14.84 -14.79 11.29
CA ASP A 29 -15.51 -15.91 10.61
C ASP A 29 -16.89 -16.10 11.27
N GLU A 30 -17.92 -15.64 10.59
CA GLU A 30 -19.30 -15.65 11.11
C GLU A 30 -19.83 -17.06 11.40
N LYS A 31 -19.34 -18.08 10.69
CA LYS A 31 -19.75 -19.46 10.87
C LYS A 31 -19.11 -20.09 12.13
N LYS A 32 -17.84 -19.82 12.33
CA LYS A 32 -17.05 -20.39 13.43
C LYS A 32 -17.04 -19.49 14.68
N LYS A 33 -17.51 -18.24 14.54
CA LYS A 33 -17.45 -17.21 15.61
C LYS A 33 -16.04 -17.00 16.18
N ILE A 34 -15.01 -17.06 15.30
CA ILE A 34 -13.61 -16.85 15.65
C ILE A 34 -13.00 -15.76 14.78
N TYR A 35 -12.02 -15.05 15.31
CA TYR A 35 -11.23 -14.12 14.54
C TYR A 35 -10.10 -14.83 13.79
N ILE A 36 -9.95 -14.48 12.54
CA ILE A 36 -8.96 -15.06 11.62
C ILE A 36 -8.01 -13.96 11.16
N GLU A 37 -6.72 -14.24 11.17
CA GLU A 37 -5.69 -13.35 10.68
C GLU A 37 -5.80 -13.16 9.16
N ARG A 38 -5.95 -11.92 8.72
CA ARG A 38 -6.13 -11.53 7.31
C ARG A 38 -4.93 -11.90 6.42
N PHE A 39 -3.73 -11.85 6.97
CA PHE A 39 -2.48 -11.97 6.21
C PHE A 39 -1.78 -13.33 6.33
N ARG A 40 -2.51 -14.39 6.67
CA ARG A 40 -1.95 -15.75 6.75
C ARG A 40 -1.34 -16.20 5.43
N GLY A 41 -0.17 -16.85 5.48
CA GLY A 41 0.52 -17.38 4.30
C GLY A 41 1.01 -16.32 3.32
N ARG A 42 1.26 -15.10 3.80
CA ARG A 42 1.66 -13.97 2.94
C ARG A 42 2.99 -13.36 3.34
N LEU A 43 3.73 -12.93 2.33
CA LEU A 43 4.83 -11.98 2.48
C LEU A 43 4.22 -10.60 2.76
N ILE A 44 4.76 -9.90 3.76
CA ILE A 44 4.21 -8.64 4.25
C ILE A 44 5.03 -7.45 3.75
N PHE A 45 4.31 -6.42 3.33
CA PHE A 45 4.82 -5.11 2.97
C PHE A 45 4.22 -4.10 3.95
N PRO A 46 4.99 -3.57 4.92
CA PRO A 46 4.49 -2.51 5.78
C PRO A 46 4.14 -1.27 4.95
N ILE A 47 2.97 -0.70 5.20
CA ILE A 47 2.55 0.57 4.62
C ILE A 47 2.72 1.62 5.71
N ASN A 48 3.61 2.56 5.48
CA ASN A 48 3.95 3.59 6.43
C ASN A 48 3.20 4.90 6.13
N ASN A 49 2.97 5.69 7.18
CA ASN A 49 2.63 7.10 7.00
C ASN A 49 3.88 7.88 6.58
N ILE A 50 3.70 9.17 6.27
CA ILE A 50 4.77 10.04 5.81
C ILE A 50 5.94 10.16 6.82
N SER A 51 5.69 9.92 8.10
CA SER A 51 6.72 9.93 9.16
C SER A 51 7.47 8.62 9.30
N GLY A 52 7.13 7.58 8.53
CA GLY A 52 7.76 6.26 8.58
C GLY A 52 7.16 5.32 9.63
N GLN A 53 6.01 5.66 10.22
CA GLN A 53 5.32 4.79 11.17
C GLN A 53 4.38 3.83 10.41
N PRO A 54 4.38 2.51 10.69
CA PRO A 54 3.49 1.57 10.04
C PRO A 54 2.03 1.82 10.45
N ILE A 55 1.17 2.03 9.45
CA ILE A 55 -0.27 2.29 9.62
C ILE A 55 -1.15 1.22 8.99
N ALA A 56 -0.58 0.38 8.11
CA ALA A 56 -1.28 -0.71 7.45
C ALA A 56 -0.29 -1.76 6.94
N LEU A 57 -0.82 -2.85 6.44
CA LEU A 57 -0.05 -3.91 5.79
C LEU A 57 -0.57 -4.19 4.39
N GLY A 58 0.34 -4.38 3.44
CA GLY A 58 0.11 -5.10 2.21
C GLY A 58 0.58 -6.55 2.35
N GLY A 59 -0.03 -7.47 1.62
CA GLY A 59 0.38 -8.87 1.67
C GLY A 59 0.27 -9.57 0.33
N ARG A 60 1.39 -10.17 -0.13
CA ARG A 60 1.43 -11.03 -1.31
C ARG A 60 1.39 -12.48 -0.90
N ILE A 61 0.55 -13.30 -1.53
CA ILE A 61 0.51 -14.74 -1.30
C ILE A 61 1.85 -15.37 -1.67
N ILE A 62 2.35 -16.29 -0.83
CA ILE A 62 3.63 -16.98 -1.06
C ILE A 62 3.42 -18.17 -2.00
N GLU A 63 2.39 -18.96 -1.73
CA GLU A 63 2.02 -20.11 -2.57
C GLU A 63 0.88 -19.71 -3.50
N ASN A 64 0.99 -19.99 -4.79
CA ASN A 64 -0.08 -19.71 -5.73
C ASN A 64 -1.36 -20.44 -5.36
N SER A 65 -2.48 -19.77 -5.52
CA SER A 65 -3.82 -20.30 -5.24
C SER A 65 -4.81 -19.68 -6.22
N ASP A 66 -5.64 -20.50 -6.81
CA ASP A 66 -6.70 -20.04 -7.72
C ASP A 66 -7.87 -19.39 -6.98
N TYR A 67 -7.94 -19.58 -5.65
CA TYR A 67 -9.05 -19.12 -4.81
C TYR A 67 -8.72 -17.88 -3.97
N LEU A 68 -7.45 -17.48 -3.90
CA LEU A 68 -7.01 -16.37 -3.05
C LEU A 68 -6.42 -15.25 -3.89
N ALA A 69 -6.81 -14.02 -3.58
CA ALA A 69 -6.21 -12.84 -4.22
C ALA A 69 -4.70 -12.83 -4.04
N LYS A 70 -3.96 -12.60 -5.15
CA LYS A 70 -2.50 -12.54 -5.17
C LYS A 70 -1.98 -11.46 -4.22
N TYR A 71 -2.62 -10.31 -4.18
CA TYR A 71 -2.32 -9.20 -3.27
C TYR A 71 -3.56 -8.80 -2.48
N ILE A 72 -3.36 -8.43 -1.23
CA ILE A 72 -4.37 -7.79 -0.37
C ILE A 72 -3.73 -6.66 0.42
N ASN A 73 -4.56 -5.66 0.76
CA ASN A 73 -4.19 -4.58 1.69
C ASN A 73 -5.05 -4.66 2.95
N SER A 74 -4.59 -4.03 4.03
CA SER A 74 -5.44 -3.73 5.16
C SER A 74 -6.72 -3.03 4.69
N PRO A 75 -7.87 -3.25 5.34
CA PRO A 75 -9.04 -2.41 5.14
C PRO A 75 -8.70 -0.98 5.59
N GLU A 76 -9.54 -0.04 5.22
CA GLU A 76 -9.44 1.31 5.78
C GLU A 76 -9.70 1.31 7.28
N THR A 77 -8.92 2.09 8.01
CA THR A 77 -9.02 2.28 9.45
C THR A 77 -9.00 3.77 9.77
N THR A 78 -9.06 4.12 11.05
CA THR A 78 -8.88 5.52 11.50
C THR A 78 -7.52 6.08 11.06
N PHE A 79 -6.47 5.25 11.00
CA PHE A 79 -5.11 5.67 10.66
C PHE A 79 -4.75 5.47 9.19
N PHE A 80 -5.46 4.63 8.46
CA PHE A 80 -5.14 4.26 7.09
C PHE A 80 -6.30 4.50 6.14
N LYS A 81 -6.07 5.36 5.14
CA LYS A 81 -6.96 5.62 4.00
C LYS A 81 -6.18 5.42 2.72
N LYS A 82 -6.58 4.46 1.87
CA LYS A 82 -5.88 4.12 0.62
C LYS A 82 -5.71 5.33 -0.30
N GLY A 83 -6.75 6.11 -0.45
CA GLY A 83 -6.74 7.30 -1.29
C GLY A 83 -5.96 8.51 -0.74
N SER A 84 -5.33 8.39 0.43
CA SER A 84 -4.51 9.46 1.03
C SER A 84 -3.10 8.98 1.39
N ASN A 85 -2.74 7.77 0.99
CA ASN A 85 -1.43 7.18 1.27
C ASN A 85 -0.85 6.57 -0.01
N LEU A 86 0.46 6.60 -0.11
CA LEU A 86 1.24 5.96 -1.17
C LEU A 86 2.30 5.07 -0.53
N TYR A 87 2.49 3.87 -1.09
CA TYR A 87 3.55 2.97 -0.63
C TYR A 87 4.93 3.59 -0.89
N ASN A 88 5.84 3.47 0.07
CA ASN A 88 7.21 3.97 0.01
C ASN A 88 7.38 5.50 -0.02
N LEU A 89 6.34 6.28 0.16
CA LEU A 89 6.47 7.75 0.15
C LEU A 89 7.35 8.26 1.30
N ASP A 90 7.32 7.60 2.45
CA ASP A 90 8.15 7.91 3.62
C ASP A 90 9.67 7.83 3.35
N LEU A 91 10.09 6.96 2.42
CA LEU A 91 11.48 6.85 1.99
C LEU A 91 11.77 7.73 0.78
N ALA A 92 10.93 7.71 -0.24
CA ALA A 92 11.12 8.50 -1.47
C ALA A 92 11.24 10.01 -1.18
N ARG A 93 10.39 10.56 -0.30
CA ARG A 93 10.45 11.99 0.07
C ARG A 93 11.78 12.45 0.69
N LYS A 94 12.54 11.54 1.29
CA LYS A 94 13.86 11.88 1.85
C LYS A 94 14.89 12.22 0.77
N LEU A 95 14.58 11.90 -0.47
CA LEU A 95 15.42 12.18 -1.63
C LEU A 95 15.00 13.47 -2.35
N SER A 96 13.89 14.10 -2.01
CA SER A 96 13.35 15.28 -2.71
C SER A 96 14.30 16.48 -2.75
N ASN A 97 15.20 16.62 -1.77
CA ASN A 97 16.24 17.64 -1.78
C ASN A 97 17.35 17.40 -2.84
N LYS A 98 17.37 16.23 -3.49
CA LYS A 98 18.40 15.83 -4.48
C LYS A 98 17.80 15.45 -5.83
N ILE A 99 16.52 15.07 -5.85
CA ILE A 99 15.84 14.52 -7.02
C ILE A 99 14.47 15.20 -7.09
N GLU A 100 14.23 15.94 -8.15
CA GLU A 100 13.04 16.78 -8.36
C GLU A 100 11.83 15.96 -8.83
N TYR A 101 12.01 14.70 -9.21
CA TYR A 101 10.96 13.84 -9.74
C TYR A 101 10.75 12.55 -8.94
N VAL A 102 9.56 11.96 -9.08
CA VAL A 102 9.20 10.68 -8.47
C VAL A 102 8.58 9.76 -9.51
N TYR A 103 8.92 8.47 -9.47
CA TYR A 103 8.25 7.44 -10.25
C TYR A 103 6.99 6.98 -9.53
N LEU A 104 5.85 7.07 -10.21
CA LEU A 104 4.58 6.47 -9.77
C LEU A 104 4.38 5.15 -10.50
N VAL A 105 4.39 4.05 -9.77
CA VAL A 105 4.23 2.68 -10.29
C VAL A 105 2.95 2.03 -9.75
N GLU A 106 2.59 0.84 -10.26
CA GLU A 106 1.31 0.20 -9.90
C GLU A 106 1.35 -0.48 -8.53
N GLY A 107 2.45 -1.13 -8.17
CA GLY A 107 2.47 -1.97 -6.97
C GLY A 107 3.78 -2.03 -6.19
N TYR A 108 3.73 -2.72 -5.07
CA TYR A 108 4.88 -2.86 -4.17
C TYR A 108 6.10 -3.51 -4.82
N MET A 109 5.86 -4.49 -5.70
CA MET A 109 6.96 -5.23 -6.34
C MET A 109 7.71 -4.38 -7.33
N ASP A 110 7.05 -3.41 -7.96
CA ASP A 110 7.67 -2.48 -8.89
C ASP A 110 8.60 -1.54 -8.12
N VAL A 111 8.12 -1.01 -6.98
CA VAL A 111 8.97 -0.23 -6.06
C VAL A 111 10.17 -1.03 -5.59
N VAL A 112 9.98 -2.29 -5.16
CA VAL A 112 11.07 -3.17 -4.72
C VAL A 112 12.05 -3.47 -5.85
N GLY A 113 11.53 -3.73 -7.07
CA GLY A 113 12.34 -3.97 -8.26
C GLY A 113 13.19 -2.75 -8.64
N LEU A 114 12.61 -1.56 -8.63
CA LEU A 114 13.31 -0.30 -8.88
C LEU A 114 14.37 -0.03 -7.82
N SER A 115 14.02 -0.17 -6.53
CA SER A 115 14.97 0.04 -5.43
C SER A 115 16.15 -0.92 -5.48
N LYS A 116 15.94 -2.20 -5.83
CA LYS A 116 17.03 -3.18 -6.05
C LYS A 116 18.02 -2.72 -7.13
N ASN A 117 17.57 -1.93 -8.09
CA ASN A 117 18.39 -1.38 -9.18
C ASN A 117 18.84 0.07 -8.93
N GLY A 118 18.75 0.55 -7.69
CA GLY A 118 19.25 1.86 -7.28
C GLY A 118 18.26 3.02 -7.46
N VAL A 119 17.04 2.77 -7.97
CA VAL A 119 16.01 3.78 -8.12
C VAL A 119 15.13 3.79 -6.86
N ASN A 120 15.39 4.72 -5.95
CA ASN A 120 14.75 4.77 -4.63
C ASN A 120 13.66 5.85 -4.51
N ASN A 121 13.48 6.69 -5.53
CA ASN A 121 12.44 7.71 -5.63
C ASN A 121 11.19 7.18 -6.35
N ALA A 122 10.75 5.98 -5.99
CA ALA A 122 9.55 5.36 -6.53
C ALA A 122 8.48 5.18 -5.44
N VAL A 123 7.22 5.42 -5.80
CA VAL A 123 6.04 5.23 -4.96
C VAL A 123 4.99 4.41 -5.70
N ALA A 124 4.13 3.73 -4.97
CA ALA A 124 3.05 2.97 -5.59
C ALA A 124 1.68 3.28 -5.01
N ASN A 125 0.66 3.14 -5.85
CA ASN A 125 -0.73 3.13 -5.44
C ASN A 125 -1.06 1.87 -4.61
N LEU A 126 -2.13 1.97 -3.82
CA LEU A 126 -2.55 0.91 -2.90
C LEU A 126 -3.79 0.17 -3.41
N GLY A 127 -3.83 -0.14 -4.71
CA GLY A 127 -4.94 -0.83 -5.36
C GLY A 127 -6.16 0.06 -5.61
N THR A 128 -5.93 1.36 -5.80
CA THR A 128 -6.93 2.36 -6.20
C THR A 128 -6.37 3.19 -7.35
N SER A 129 -7.23 3.90 -8.08
CA SER A 129 -6.77 4.95 -9.00
C SER A 129 -6.06 6.06 -8.23
N LEU A 130 -5.13 6.76 -8.89
CA LEU A 130 -4.49 7.95 -8.34
C LEU A 130 -5.56 9.00 -7.98
N THR A 131 -5.52 9.49 -6.76
CA THR A 131 -6.48 10.48 -6.24
C THR A 131 -5.86 11.87 -6.20
N ASP A 132 -6.70 12.90 -6.19
CA ASP A 132 -6.29 14.30 -6.07
C ASP A 132 -5.45 14.54 -4.80
N LYS A 133 -5.83 13.89 -3.69
CA LYS A 133 -5.06 13.95 -2.44
C LYS A 133 -3.65 13.39 -2.58
N GLN A 134 -3.50 12.28 -3.30
CA GLN A 134 -2.19 11.68 -3.54
C GLN A 134 -1.33 12.56 -4.45
N ILE A 135 -1.93 13.17 -5.47
CA ILE A 135 -1.25 14.14 -6.35
C ILE A 135 -0.76 15.35 -5.54
N LEU A 136 -1.64 15.95 -4.74
CA LEU A 136 -1.29 17.08 -3.88
C LEU A 136 -0.19 16.75 -2.87
N ILE A 137 -0.18 15.52 -2.33
CA ILE A 137 0.90 15.08 -1.44
C ILE A 137 2.22 14.93 -2.18
N LEU A 138 2.23 14.37 -3.40
CA LEU A 138 3.46 14.23 -4.19
C LEU A 138 4.04 15.59 -4.56
N ASN A 139 3.22 16.54 -4.96
CA ASN A 139 3.62 17.92 -5.31
C ASN A 139 4.24 18.72 -4.16
N GLN A 140 4.04 18.28 -2.89
CA GLN A 140 4.75 18.90 -1.78
C GLN A 140 6.25 18.56 -1.74
N PHE A 141 6.67 17.52 -2.45
CA PHE A 141 8.03 16.97 -2.39
C PHE A 141 8.73 16.90 -3.75
N PHE A 142 7.99 16.83 -4.85
CA PHE A 142 8.53 16.62 -6.19
C PHE A 142 7.85 17.54 -7.18
N ASP A 143 8.65 18.07 -8.11
CA ASP A 143 8.16 18.93 -9.18
C ASP A 143 7.53 18.12 -10.31
N ASP A 144 8.06 16.91 -10.56
CA ASP A 144 7.59 16.02 -11.63
C ASP A 144 7.12 14.65 -11.10
N ILE A 145 6.02 14.15 -11.65
CA ILE A 145 5.51 12.79 -11.44
C ILE A 145 5.64 12.01 -12.74
N ILE A 146 6.53 11.01 -12.76
CA ILE A 146 6.74 10.12 -13.90
C ILE A 146 5.89 8.87 -13.72
N ILE A 147 4.82 8.73 -14.52
CA ILE A 147 3.92 7.58 -14.44
C ILE A 147 4.53 6.41 -15.20
N CYS A 148 4.82 5.31 -14.49
CA CYS A 148 5.40 4.07 -15.01
C CYS A 148 4.52 2.87 -14.65
N PHE A 149 3.45 2.67 -15.43
CA PHE A 149 2.51 1.56 -15.26
C PHE A 149 2.81 0.44 -16.26
N ASP A 150 2.18 -0.72 -16.07
CA ASP A 150 2.38 -1.88 -16.92
C ASP A 150 2.07 -1.57 -18.39
N GLY A 151 2.84 -2.15 -19.31
CA GLY A 151 2.71 -1.89 -20.76
C GLY A 151 1.53 -2.59 -21.43
N ASP A 152 0.57 -3.11 -20.65
CA ASP A 152 -0.66 -3.68 -21.16
C ASP A 152 -1.77 -2.63 -21.33
N GLU A 153 -2.90 -3.03 -21.94
CA GLU A 153 -4.04 -2.13 -22.18
C GLU A 153 -4.63 -1.56 -20.88
N SER A 154 -4.60 -2.33 -19.79
CA SER A 154 -5.10 -1.92 -18.49
C SER A 154 -4.22 -0.82 -17.88
N GLY A 155 -2.91 -1.05 -17.87
CA GLY A 155 -1.92 -0.08 -17.36
C GLY A 155 -1.90 1.19 -18.18
N TYR A 156 -1.98 1.11 -19.52
CA TYR A 156 -2.09 2.29 -20.38
C TYR A 156 -3.32 3.15 -20.04
N LYS A 157 -4.51 2.51 -19.91
CA LYS A 157 -5.74 3.23 -19.51
C LYS A 157 -5.64 3.83 -18.11
N ALA A 158 -4.97 3.14 -17.19
CA ALA A 158 -4.75 3.64 -15.84
C ALA A 158 -3.79 4.84 -15.83
N ALA A 159 -2.73 4.79 -16.64
CA ALA A 159 -1.78 5.89 -16.80
C ALA A 159 -2.43 7.14 -17.39
N LEU A 160 -3.26 7.00 -18.43
CA LEU A 160 -4.01 8.13 -18.99
C LEU A 160 -4.92 8.78 -17.94
N ARG A 161 -5.70 8.00 -17.19
CA ARG A 161 -6.56 8.54 -16.13
C ARG A 161 -5.74 9.25 -15.04
N ALA A 162 -4.59 8.69 -14.67
CA ALA A 162 -3.70 9.30 -13.69
C ALA A 162 -3.16 10.65 -14.20
N ALA A 163 -2.73 10.73 -15.47
CA ALA A 163 -2.26 11.95 -16.10
C ALA A 163 -3.38 13.01 -16.19
N GLU A 164 -4.58 12.64 -16.63
CA GLU A 164 -5.74 13.53 -16.70
C GLU A 164 -6.11 14.13 -15.33
N ASN A 165 -6.09 13.31 -14.27
CA ASN A 165 -6.33 13.78 -12.91
C ASN A 165 -5.22 14.73 -12.45
N SER A 166 -3.95 14.40 -12.73
CA SER A 166 -2.81 15.24 -12.35
C SER A 166 -2.87 16.62 -13.00
N ILE A 167 -3.23 16.72 -14.28
CA ILE A 167 -3.35 18.00 -15.00
C ILE A 167 -4.43 18.91 -14.39
N LYS A 168 -5.49 18.36 -13.84
CA LYS A 168 -6.56 19.16 -13.21
C LYS A 168 -6.11 19.78 -11.89
N GLU A 169 -5.26 19.10 -11.13
CA GLU A 169 -4.80 19.53 -9.82
C GLU A 169 -3.53 20.40 -9.87
N LEU A 170 -2.78 20.34 -10.97
CA LEU A 170 -1.53 21.09 -11.18
C LEU A 170 -1.74 22.49 -11.78
N LYS A 171 -2.98 22.94 -11.93
CA LYS A 171 -3.34 24.31 -12.33
C LYS A 171 -3.52 25.17 -11.11
#